data_25efa424804691bb1cc08df6d87680b2
#
_entry.id   25efa424804691bb1cc08df6d87680b2
#
_cell.length_a   1.000
_cell.length_b   1.000
_cell.length_c   1.000
_cell.angle_alpha   90.00
_cell.angle_beta   90.00
_cell.angle_gamma   90.00
#
_symmetry.space_group_name_H-M   'P 1'
#
loop_
_entity.id
_entity.type
_entity.pdbx_description
1 polymer ?
#
loop_
_entity_poly.entity_id
_entity_poly.type
_entity_poly.pdbx_seq_one_letter_code
_entity_poly.pdbx_strand_id
1 'polypeptide(L)'
;MALLTSLGFSQPIQGTRVGRPWRQRLADLLACEVDYAGKTVLEAGCNVGILAYEITKLGPSFIHAIDGSRPVLNAARLILRSVETPHRLDLVNLGDDERLRAMLEPSYDIVQLLAVYQHVERARGDRVARRMLATLAERCKETFIAATRSDYLPTIVDVLTASGLRLERETLSPARSVRHLVFRRQ
;
A
#
# COMPACT_ATOMS: atom_id res chain seq x y z
N MET A 1 21.16 -0.80 2.29
CA MET A 1 21.71 -1.37 3.54
C MET A 1 22.14 -0.29 4.55
N ALA A 2 22.76 0.79 4.14
CA ALA A 2 23.24 1.85 5.06
C ALA A 2 22.16 2.46 5.98
N LEU A 3 20.95 2.65 5.51
CA LEU A 3 19.87 3.27 6.30
C LEU A 3 19.39 2.38 7.46
N LEU A 4 19.30 1.08 7.26
CA LEU A 4 18.85 0.14 8.31
C LEU A 4 19.93 -0.17 9.34
N THR A 5 21.20 -0.17 8.92
CA THR A 5 22.34 -0.32 9.82
C THR A 5 22.52 0.92 10.71
N SER A 6 22.27 2.11 10.17
CA SER A 6 22.29 3.37 10.94
C SER A 6 21.17 3.47 11.98
N LEU A 7 20.10 2.68 11.82
CA LEU A 7 18.97 2.61 12.77
C LEU A 7 19.15 1.52 13.84
N GLY A 8 20.30 0.86 13.92
CA GLY A 8 20.63 -0.12 14.97
C GLY A 8 20.02 -1.52 14.75
N PHE A 9 19.50 -1.81 13.57
CA PHE A 9 19.02 -3.15 13.23
C PHE A 9 20.19 -4.03 12.76
N SER A 10 20.78 -4.81 13.64
CA SER A 10 21.85 -5.76 13.33
C SER A 10 21.36 -7.08 12.70
N GLN A 11 20.06 -7.35 12.75
CA GLN A 11 19.43 -8.56 12.20
C GLN A 11 18.22 -8.19 11.35
N PRO A 12 17.91 -8.91 10.25
CA PRO A 12 16.68 -8.73 9.53
C PRO A 12 15.51 -9.04 10.47
N ILE A 13 14.54 -8.11 10.60
CA ILE A 13 13.32 -8.35 11.34
C ILE A 13 12.65 -9.59 10.73
N GLN A 14 12.43 -10.64 11.54
CA GLN A 14 11.85 -11.89 11.07
C GLN A 14 10.52 -11.60 10.34
N GLY A 15 10.41 -12.04 9.07
CA GLY A 15 9.26 -11.78 8.20
C GLY A 15 9.39 -10.58 7.26
N THR A 16 10.39 -9.72 7.41
CA THR A 16 10.64 -8.62 6.49
C THR A 16 11.75 -8.99 5.51
N ARG A 17 11.42 -9.20 4.26
CA ARG A 17 12.42 -9.25 3.18
C ARG A 17 12.88 -7.83 2.86
N VAL A 18 13.74 -7.28 3.73
CA VAL A 18 14.37 -5.98 3.47
C VAL A 18 15.63 -6.21 2.64
N GLY A 19 15.57 -5.86 1.37
CA GLY A 19 16.71 -6.03 0.46
C GLY A 19 16.42 -5.38 -0.90
N ARG A 20 17.18 -5.76 -1.92
CA ARG A 20 16.94 -5.33 -3.33
C ARG A 20 15.46 -5.17 -3.75
N PRO A 21 14.50 -5.96 -3.22
CA PRO A 21 13.09 -5.84 -3.57
C PRO A 21 12.46 -4.47 -3.36
N TRP A 22 12.84 -3.66 -2.38
CA TRP A 22 12.18 -2.38 -2.13
C TRP A 22 12.48 -1.32 -3.21
N ARG A 23 13.72 -1.28 -3.71
CA ARG A 23 14.11 -0.37 -4.81
C ARG A 23 13.35 -0.69 -6.08
N GLN A 24 13.17 -1.99 -6.37
CA GLN A 24 12.37 -2.40 -7.51
C GLN A 24 10.90 -2.05 -7.31
N ARG A 25 10.36 -2.23 -6.10
CA ARG A 25 8.98 -1.82 -5.79
C ARG A 25 8.77 -0.32 -5.98
N LEU A 26 9.74 0.49 -5.56
CA LEU A 26 9.68 1.93 -5.79
C LEU A 26 9.73 2.26 -7.29
N ALA A 27 10.65 1.66 -8.03
CA ALA A 27 10.74 1.86 -9.49
C ALA A 27 9.43 1.44 -10.19
N ASP A 28 8.86 0.30 -9.81
CA ASP A 28 7.58 -0.18 -10.34
C ASP A 28 6.42 0.78 -10.01
N LEU A 29 6.43 1.35 -8.78
CA LEU A 29 5.42 2.33 -8.36
C LEU A 29 5.57 3.66 -9.13
N LEU A 30 6.79 4.15 -9.29
CA LEU A 30 7.06 5.36 -10.08
C LEU A 30 6.70 5.19 -11.56
N ALA A 31 6.86 3.98 -12.11
CA ALA A 31 6.42 3.64 -13.47
C ALA A 31 4.89 3.68 -13.66
N CYS A 32 4.12 3.76 -12.58
CA CYS A 32 2.68 4.02 -12.65
C CYS A 32 2.35 5.46 -13.05
N GLU A 33 3.32 6.38 -12.99
CA GLU A 33 3.20 7.81 -13.36
C GLU A 33 2.02 8.51 -12.67
N VAL A 34 1.84 8.24 -11.39
CA VAL A 34 0.81 8.89 -10.56
C VAL A 34 1.43 10.11 -9.88
N ASP A 35 0.74 11.24 -9.97
CA ASP A 35 1.12 12.47 -9.29
C ASP A 35 0.66 12.45 -7.83
N TYR A 36 1.62 12.56 -6.91
CA TYR A 36 1.39 12.59 -5.46
C TYR A 36 1.38 14.01 -4.89
N ALA A 37 1.79 15.02 -5.65
CA ALA A 37 1.95 16.39 -5.14
C ALA A 37 0.62 16.94 -4.60
N GLY A 38 0.63 17.36 -3.33
CA GLY A 38 -0.54 17.89 -2.64
C GLY A 38 -1.65 16.88 -2.31
N LYS A 39 -1.48 15.60 -2.62
CA LYS A 39 -2.50 14.56 -2.45
C LYS A 39 -2.50 13.94 -1.05
N THR A 40 -3.66 13.49 -0.60
CA THR A 40 -3.81 12.62 0.56
C THR A 40 -3.69 11.17 0.12
N VAL A 41 -2.82 10.40 0.80
CA VAL A 41 -2.46 9.03 0.40
C VAL A 41 -2.79 8.04 1.51
N LEU A 42 -3.47 6.96 1.18
CA LEU A 42 -3.57 5.77 2.02
C LEU A 42 -2.64 4.68 1.49
N GLU A 43 -1.72 4.19 2.31
CA GLU A 43 -0.93 2.98 2.04
C GLU A 43 -1.41 1.83 2.92
N ALA A 44 -2.18 0.90 2.33
CA ALA A 44 -2.70 -0.28 3.01
C ALA A 44 -1.71 -1.45 2.92
N GLY A 45 -1.20 -1.88 4.09
CA GLY A 45 -0.11 -2.85 4.19
C GLY A 45 1.26 -2.22 3.97
N CYS A 46 1.55 -1.14 4.70
CA CYS A 46 2.76 -0.32 4.50
C CYS A 46 4.07 -1.04 4.87
N ASN A 47 4.00 -2.21 5.51
CA ASN A 47 5.18 -2.92 5.98
C ASN A 47 6.03 -1.97 6.87
N VAL A 48 7.36 -1.99 6.74
CA VAL A 48 8.28 -1.14 7.51
C VAL A 48 8.29 0.34 7.05
N GLY A 49 7.35 0.76 6.19
CA GLY A 49 7.16 2.16 5.80
C GLY A 49 8.19 2.73 4.82
N ILE A 50 8.99 1.89 4.15
CA ILE A 50 10.01 2.39 3.20
C ILE A 50 9.35 3.07 1.99
N LEU A 51 8.28 2.50 1.43
CA LEU A 51 7.58 3.13 0.31
C LEU A 51 6.89 4.42 0.75
N ALA A 52 6.21 4.42 1.92
CA ALA A 52 5.66 5.64 2.50
C ALA A 52 6.73 6.74 2.61
N TYR A 53 7.92 6.40 3.13
CA TYR A 53 9.05 7.33 3.21
C TYR A 53 9.48 7.88 1.83
N GLU A 54 9.59 7.01 0.83
CA GLU A 54 9.99 7.46 -0.52
C GLU A 54 8.88 8.32 -1.17
N ILE A 55 7.62 8.01 -0.93
CA ILE A 55 6.47 8.80 -1.41
C ILE A 55 6.47 10.20 -0.81
N THR A 56 6.93 10.41 0.45
CA THR A 56 6.99 11.76 1.04
C THR A 56 7.82 12.73 0.20
N LYS A 57 8.82 12.24 -0.54
CA LYS A 57 9.66 13.04 -1.43
C LYS A 57 8.93 13.52 -2.69
N LEU A 58 7.76 12.97 -2.98
CA LEU A 58 6.90 13.36 -4.10
C LEU A 58 5.87 14.43 -3.71
N GLY A 59 5.95 14.96 -2.48
CA GLY A 59 5.18 16.11 -2.01
C GLY A 59 3.70 15.87 -1.68
N PRO A 60 3.27 14.70 -1.17
CA PRO A 60 1.90 14.53 -0.71
C PRO A 60 1.61 15.48 0.47
N SER A 61 0.35 15.87 0.62
CA SER A 61 -0.11 16.70 1.75
C SER A 61 -0.28 15.88 3.04
N PHE A 62 -0.57 14.59 2.92
CA PHE A 62 -0.76 13.69 4.04
C PHE A 62 -0.57 12.23 3.63
N ILE A 63 0.03 11.41 4.48
CA ILE A 63 0.13 9.97 4.31
C ILE A 63 -0.49 9.26 5.51
N HIS A 64 -1.49 8.40 5.26
CA HIS A 64 -1.98 7.43 6.21
C HIS A 64 -1.44 6.05 5.84
N ALA A 65 -0.58 5.48 6.66
CA ALA A 65 -0.01 4.17 6.43
C ALA A 65 -0.51 3.18 7.49
N ILE A 66 -1.06 2.05 7.06
CA ILE A 66 -1.64 1.04 7.95
C ILE A 66 -1.01 -0.33 7.71
N ASP A 67 -0.84 -1.10 8.78
CA ASP A 67 -0.38 -2.50 8.73
C ASP A 67 -0.93 -3.30 9.92
N GLY A 68 -1.09 -4.61 9.75
CA GLY A 68 -1.58 -5.52 10.79
C GLY A 68 -0.51 -5.98 11.78
N SER A 69 0.75 -5.63 11.57
CA SER A 69 1.90 -6.11 12.35
C SER A 69 2.50 -5.00 13.21
N ARG A 70 2.36 -5.12 14.53
CA ARG A 70 2.94 -4.14 15.47
C ARG A 70 4.46 -4.00 15.35
N PRO A 71 5.27 -5.07 15.26
CA PRO A 71 6.72 -4.94 15.08
C PRO A 71 7.09 -4.18 13.82
N VAL A 72 6.36 -4.42 12.73
CA VAL A 72 6.55 -3.77 11.43
C VAL A 72 6.24 -2.27 11.53
N LEU A 73 5.13 -1.89 12.17
CA LEU A 73 4.78 -0.48 12.38
C LEU A 73 5.75 0.24 13.31
N ASN A 74 6.33 -0.44 14.29
CA ASN A 74 7.38 0.17 15.13
C ASN A 74 8.60 0.53 14.29
N ALA A 75 8.98 -0.31 13.32
CA ALA A 75 10.04 0.02 12.36
C ALA A 75 9.64 1.18 11.45
N ALA A 76 8.39 1.20 10.97
CA ALA A 76 7.87 2.30 10.14
C ALA A 76 7.90 3.65 10.89
N ARG A 77 7.55 3.68 12.20
CA ARG A 77 7.66 4.88 13.04
C ARG A 77 9.10 5.42 13.12
N LEU A 78 10.09 4.51 13.20
CA LEU A 78 11.50 4.92 13.21
C LEU A 78 11.95 5.49 11.86
N ILE A 79 11.48 4.92 10.76
CA ILE A 79 11.81 5.37 9.40
C ILE A 79 11.19 6.75 9.12
N LEU A 80 9.93 6.95 9.54
CA LEU A 80 9.18 8.16 9.27
C LEU A 80 9.37 9.28 10.31
N ARG A 81 10.10 9.03 11.41
CA ARG A 81 10.22 9.98 12.53
C ARG A 81 10.75 11.37 12.16
N SER A 82 11.55 11.48 11.09
CA SER A 82 12.18 12.72 10.63
C SER A 82 11.53 13.29 9.36
N VAL A 83 10.40 12.72 8.94
CA VAL A 83 9.67 13.18 7.76
C VAL A 83 8.79 14.37 8.16
N GLU A 84 8.88 15.45 7.40
CA GLU A 84 8.09 16.68 7.62
C GLU A 84 6.65 16.55 7.11
N THR A 85 6.44 15.71 6.07
CA THR A 85 5.09 15.44 5.56
C THR A 85 4.19 14.94 6.68
N PRO A 86 3.03 15.56 6.92
CA PRO A 86 2.05 15.07 7.87
C PRO A 86 1.71 13.60 7.60
N HIS A 87 1.80 12.75 8.63
CA HIS A 87 1.54 11.32 8.46
C HIS A 87 0.93 10.68 9.71
N ARG A 88 0.21 9.58 9.49
CA ARG A 88 -0.38 8.74 10.55
C ARG A 88 -0.03 7.27 10.31
N LEU A 89 0.24 6.54 11.39
CA LEU A 89 0.57 5.11 11.37
C LEU A 89 -0.37 4.36 12.31
N ASP A 90 -1.23 3.51 11.77
CA ASP A 90 -2.21 2.76 12.55
C ASP A 90 -2.05 1.25 12.42
N LEU A 91 -2.24 0.58 13.57
CA LEU A 91 -2.29 -0.88 13.65
C LEU A 91 -3.69 -1.36 13.28
N VAL A 92 -3.85 -1.84 12.05
CA VAL A 92 -5.14 -2.31 11.51
C VAL A 92 -4.96 -3.66 10.83
N ASN A 93 -5.69 -4.67 11.31
CA ASN A 93 -5.82 -5.93 10.58
C ASN A 93 -6.75 -5.70 9.38
N LEU A 94 -6.21 -5.76 8.19
CA LEU A 94 -6.95 -5.53 6.95
C LEU A 94 -8.10 -6.53 6.70
N GLY A 95 -8.07 -7.69 7.38
CA GLY A 95 -9.16 -8.66 7.35
C GLY A 95 -10.29 -8.39 8.35
N ASP A 96 -10.22 -7.33 9.13
CA ASP A 96 -11.24 -6.87 10.07
C ASP A 96 -11.93 -5.62 9.48
N ASP A 97 -13.02 -5.83 8.77
CA ASP A 97 -13.71 -4.79 8.02
C ASP A 97 -14.27 -3.66 8.91
N GLU A 98 -14.82 -4.00 10.07
CA GLU A 98 -15.37 -3.01 11.00
C GLU A 98 -14.27 -2.08 11.52
N ARG A 99 -13.17 -2.65 12.00
CA ARG A 99 -12.02 -1.89 12.47
C ARG A 99 -11.35 -1.10 11.33
N LEU A 100 -11.24 -1.69 10.14
CA LEU A 100 -10.70 -1.01 8.97
C LEU A 100 -11.53 0.24 8.66
N ARG A 101 -12.86 0.13 8.57
CA ARG A 101 -13.76 1.26 8.33
C ARG A 101 -13.67 2.35 9.39
N ALA A 102 -13.55 1.95 10.66
CA ALA A 102 -13.48 2.88 11.79
C ALA A 102 -12.15 3.66 11.84
N MET A 103 -11.06 3.10 11.32
CA MET A 103 -9.73 3.71 11.38
C MET A 103 -9.38 4.56 10.17
N LEU A 104 -10.07 4.35 9.03
CA LEU A 104 -9.83 5.13 7.82
C LEU A 104 -10.48 6.50 7.86
N GLU A 105 -9.81 7.49 7.25
CA GLU A 105 -10.46 8.76 6.95
C GLU A 105 -11.65 8.56 5.99
N PRO A 106 -12.57 9.51 5.92
CA PRO A 106 -13.71 9.41 5.00
C PRO A 106 -13.30 9.17 3.56
N SER A 107 -12.14 9.69 3.15
CA SER A 107 -11.62 9.48 1.80
C SER A 107 -10.14 9.90 1.68
N TYR A 108 -9.49 9.41 0.62
CA TYR A 108 -8.12 9.75 0.19
C TYR A 108 -8.10 10.00 -1.31
N ASP A 109 -7.24 10.89 -1.77
CA ASP A 109 -7.07 11.14 -3.20
C ASP A 109 -6.42 9.91 -3.87
N ILE A 110 -5.43 9.30 -3.19
CA ILE A 110 -4.75 8.10 -3.65
C ILE A 110 -4.88 6.99 -2.60
N VAL A 111 -5.30 5.81 -3.05
CA VAL A 111 -5.26 4.58 -2.24
C VAL A 111 -4.32 3.59 -2.91
N GLN A 112 -3.40 2.99 -2.16
CA GLN A 112 -2.50 1.97 -2.68
C GLN A 112 -2.51 0.70 -1.83
N LEU A 113 -2.59 -0.45 -2.54
CA LEU A 113 -2.58 -1.81 -2.00
C LEU A 113 -1.53 -2.64 -2.75
N LEU A 114 -0.29 -2.63 -2.24
CA LEU A 114 0.86 -3.13 -2.99
C LEU A 114 1.26 -4.55 -2.55
N ALA A 115 0.78 -5.56 -3.28
CA ALA A 115 1.05 -6.98 -3.04
C ALA A 115 0.53 -7.49 -1.67
N VAL A 116 -0.62 -7.01 -1.24
CA VAL A 116 -1.24 -7.34 0.06
C VAL A 116 -2.44 -8.28 -0.08
N TYR A 117 -3.25 -8.14 -1.15
CA TYR A 117 -4.48 -8.90 -1.36
C TYR A 117 -4.32 -10.39 -1.07
N GLN A 118 -3.31 -11.02 -1.67
CA GLN A 118 -3.03 -12.45 -1.53
C GLN A 118 -2.70 -12.88 -0.09
N HIS A 119 -2.22 -11.97 0.74
CA HIS A 119 -1.94 -12.29 2.16
C HIS A 119 -3.23 -12.33 2.97
N VAL A 120 -4.14 -11.39 2.73
CA VAL A 120 -5.46 -11.38 3.38
C VAL A 120 -6.30 -12.58 2.91
N GLU A 121 -6.31 -12.85 1.61
CA GLU A 121 -7.02 -13.97 1.02
C GLU A 121 -6.56 -15.32 1.61
N ARG A 122 -5.26 -15.58 1.67
CA ARG A 122 -4.72 -16.82 2.27
C ARG A 122 -5.02 -16.95 3.75
N ALA A 123 -5.03 -15.84 4.49
CA ALA A 123 -5.22 -15.83 5.94
C ALA A 123 -6.70 -15.87 6.35
N ARG A 124 -7.61 -15.28 5.54
CA ARG A 124 -9.00 -15.01 5.91
C ARG A 124 -10.03 -15.47 4.86
N GLY A 125 -9.59 -15.94 3.70
CA GLY A 125 -10.42 -16.37 2.58
C GLY A 125 -10.83 -15.25 1.62
N ASP A 126 -11.25 -15.64 0.42
CA ASP A 126 -11.58 -14.75 -0.70
C ASP A 126 -12.66 -13.71 -0.35
N ARG A 127 -13.73 -14.12 0.33
CA ARG A 127 -14.82 -13.21 0.72
C ARG A 127 -14.33 -12.04 1.57
N VAL A 128 -13.42 -12.29 2.51
CA VAL A 128 -12.85 -11.24 3.38
C VAL A 128 -11.93 -10.33 2.59
N ALA A 129 -11.08 -10.89 1.72
CA ALA A 129 -10.17 -10.12 0.89
C ALA A 129 -10.91 -9.23 -0.11
N ARG A 130 -11.99 -9.72 -0.74
CA ARG A 130 -12.86 -8.92 -1.61
C ARG A 130 -13.53 -7.79 -0.87
N ARG A 131 -14.04 -8.04 0.34
CA ARG A 131 -14.65 -7.00 1.18
C ARG A 131 -13.64 -5.92 1.57
N MET A 132 -12.46 -6.31 2.03
CA MET A 132 -11.37 -5.37 2.30
C MET A 132 -11.08 -4.48 1.07
N LEU A 133 -10.95 -5.09 -0.11
CA LEU A 133 -10.65 -4.36 -1.34
C LEU A 133 -11.76 -3.36 -1.70
N ALA A 134 -13.03 -3.77 -1.56
CA ALA A 134 -14.18 -2.89 -1.76
C ALA A 134 -14.20 -1.73 -0.75
N THR A 135 -13.93 -1.99 0.53
CA THR A 135 -13.83 -0.96 1.58
C THR A 135 -12.74 0.07 1.27
N LEU A 136 -11.57 -0.38 0.80
CA LEU A 136 -10.50 0.52 0.37
C LEU A 136 -10.90 1.33 -0.87
N ALA A 137 -11.57 0.69 -1.83
CA ALA A 137 -12.07 1.35 -3.04
C ALA A 137 -13.10 2.44 -2.72
N GLU A 138 -14.01 2.23 -1.76
CA GLU A 138 -14.98 3.22 -1.29
C GLU A 138 -14.31 4.48 -0.74
N ARG A 139 -13.10 4.38 -0.21
CA ARG A 139 -12.31 5.51 0.33
C ARG A 139 -11.45 6.23 -0.71
N CYS A 140 -11.39 5.72 -1.94
CA CYS A 140 -10.59 6.29 -3.01
C CYS A 140 -11.38 7.38 -3.76
N LYS A 141 -10.86 8.62 -3.79
CA LYS A 141 -11.45 9.74 -4.55
C LYS A 141 -11.01 9.78 -6.01
N GLU A 142 -9.72 9.56 -6.27
CA GLU A 142 -9.15 9.79 -7.60
C GLU A 142 -8.48 8.53 -8.14
N THR A 143 -7.44 8.04 -7.46
CA THR A 143 -6.55 7.00 -7.98
C THR A 143 -6.41 5.83 -7.02
N PHE A 144 -6.66 4.62 -7.51
CA PHE A 144 -6.35 3.40 -6.79
C PHE A 144 -5.18 2.68 -7.48
N ILE A 145 -4.12 2.38 -6.73
CA ILE A 145 -2.97 1.62 -7.23
C ILE A 145 -2.98 0.25 -6.56
N ALA A 146 -3.12 -0.80 -7.35
CA ALA A 146 -2.99 -2.17 -6.88
C ALA A 146 -1.74 -2.83 -7.47
N ALA A 147 -0.98 -3.55 -6.66
CA ALA A 147 0.05 -4.46 -7.16
C ALA A 147 -0.30 -5.89 -6.81
N THR A 148 -0.28 -6.78 -7.78
CA THR A 148 -0.71 -8.17 -7.60
C THR A 148 -0.01 -9.15 -8.52
N ARG A 149 -0.10 -10.44 -8.18
CA ARG A 149 0.28 -11.55 -9.08
C ARG A 149 -0.85 -11.78 -10.09
N SER A 150 -0.50 -12.38 -11.22
CA SER A 150 -1.45 -12.66 -12.31
C SER A 150 -2.66 -13.48 -11.87
N ASP A 151 -2.48 -14.39 -10.90
CA ASP A 151 -3.55 -15.25 -10.39
C ASP A 151 -4.72 -14.47 -9.76
N TYR A 152 -4.45 -13.29 -9.19
CA TYR A 152 -5.43 -12.43 -8.51
C TYR A 152 -5.93 -11.28 -9.36
N LEU A 153 -5.35 -11.10 -10.54
CA LEU A 153 -5.67 -9.99 -11.44
C LEU A 153 -7.18 -9.89 -11.77
N PRO A 154 -7.86 -10.97 -12.21
CA PRO A 154 -9.28 -10.89 -12.53
C PRO A 154 -10.12 -10.43 -11.34
N THR A 155 -9.87 -11.00 -10.16
CA THR A 155 -10.61 -10.65 -8.94
C THR A 155 -10.43 -9.17 -8.57
N ILE A 156 -9.22 -8.64 -8.65
CA ILE A 156 -8.94 -7.26 -8.30
C ILE A 156 -9.61 -6.30 -9.29
N VAL A 157 -9.54 -6.62 -10.59
CA VAL A 157 -10.20 -5.83 -11.63
C VAL A 157 -11.72 -5.83 -11.42
N ASP A 158 -12.32 -6.99 -11.19
CA ASP A 158 -13.76 -7.12 -10.99
C ASP A 158 -14.25 -6.30 -9.80
N VAL A 159 -13.59 -6.44 -8.63
CA VAL A 159 -14.01 -5.74 -7.40
C VAL A 159 -13.84 -4.23 -7.55
N LEU A 160 -12.71 -3.76 -8.08
CA LEU A 160 -12.46 -2.32 -8.21
C LEU A 160 -13.38 -1.68 -9.26
N THR A 161 -13.67 -2.39 -10.36
CA THR A 161 -14.62 -1.92 -11.38
C THR A 161 -16.04 -1.87 -10.84
N ALA A 162 -16.48 -2.92 -10.12
CA ALA A 162 -17.77 -2.92 -9.45
C ALA A 162 -17.90 -1.81 -8.39
N SER A 163 -16.77 -1.31 -7.86
CA SER A 163 -16.72 -0.18 -6.91
C SER A 163 -16.65 1.19 -7.61
N GLY A 164 -16.87 1.29 -8.92
CA GLY A 164 -16.89 2.54 -9.68
C GLY A 164 -15.51 3.09 -10.05
N LEU A 165 -14.52 2.22 -10.15
CA LEU A 165 -13.17 2.55 -10.60
C LEU A 165 -12.94 1.96 -12.00
N ARG A 166 -12.29 2.70 -12.89
CA ARG A 166 -11.94 2.24 -14.24
C ARG A 166 -10.44 1.97 -14.33
N LEU A 167 -10.07 0.79 -14.82
CA LEU A 167 -8.67 0.49 -15.12
C LEU A 167 -8.16 1.41 -16.23
N GLU A 168 -7.12 2.17 -15.93
CA GLU A 168 -6.49 3.12 -16.85
C GLU A 168 -5.17 2.58 -17.39
N ARG A 169 -4.38 1.95 -16.52
CA ARG A 169 -3.04 1.47 -16.87
C ARG A 169 -2.72 0.16 -16.18
N GLU A 170 -2.01 -0.69 -16.88
CA GLU A 170 -1.38 -1.90 -16.37
C GLU A 170 0.10 -1.90 -16.75
N THR A 171 0.97 -2.16 -15.76
CA THR A 171 2.41 -2.34 -15.96
C THR A 171 2.87 -3.66 -15.38
N LEU A 172 3.77 -4.35 -16.06
CA LEU A 172 4.38 -5.59 -15.58
C LEU A 172 5.76 -5.31 -15.01
N SER A 173 6.00 -5.71 -13.76
CA SER A 173 7.35 -5.75 -13.20
C SER A 173 8.07 -7.00 -13.69
N PRO A 174 9.04 -6.90 -14.63
CA PRO A 174 9.71 -8.07 -15.20
C PRO A 174 10.46 -8.89 -14.15
N ALA A 175 11.01 -8.21 -13.15
CA ALA A 175 11.81 -8.82 -12.09
C ALA A 175 11.00 -9.60 -11.06
N ARG A 176 9.66 -9.45 -11.02
CA ARG A 176 8.84 -9.95 -9.91
C ARG A 176 7.58 -10.69 -10.32
N SER A 177 7.25 -10.76 -11.60
CA SER A 177 5.97 -11.28 -12.10
C SER A 177 4.77 -10.65 -11.36
N VAL A 178 4.88 -9.37 -11.03
CA VAL A 178 3.85 -8.58 -10.36
C VAL A 178 3.33 -7.55 -11.34
N ARG A 179 2.02 -7.44 -11.42
CA ARG A 179 1.34 -6.42 -12.23
C ARG A 179 0.96 -5.26 -11.33
N HIS A 180 1.22 -4.04 -11.79
CA HIS A 180 0.74 -2.82 -11.18
C HIS A 180 -0.40 -2.28 -12.01
N LEU A 181 -1.51 -2.00 -11.36
CA LEU A 181 -2.76 -1.57 -11.95
C LEU A 181 -3.08 -0.18 -11.40
N VAL A 182 -3.34 0.75 -12.29
CA VAL A 182 -3.79 2.10 -11.94
C VAL A 182 -5.24 2.23 -12.36
N PHE A 183 -6.09 2.51 -11.38
CA PHE A 183 -7.50 2.78 -11.60
C PHE A 183 -7.81 4.24 -11.30
N ARG A 184 -8.79 4.80 -12.02
CA ARG A 184 -9.34 6.14 -11.77
C ARG A 184 -10.80 6.07 -11.37
N ARG A 185 -11.20 6.94 -10.45
CA ARG A 185 -12.62 7.13 -10.13
C ARG A 185 -13.35 7.71 -11.35
N GLN A 186 -14.52 7.17 -11.68
CA GLN A 186 -15.40 7.69 -12.71
C GLN A 186 -16.26 8.84 -12.18
#